data_00cb3fe1ed1f3832a34b2c3d2237483d
#
_entry.id   00cb3fe1ed1f3832a34b2c3d2237483d
#
_cell.length_a   1.000
_cell.length_b   1.000
_cell.length_c   1.000
_cell.angle_alpha   90.00
_cell.angle_beta   90.00
_cell.angle_gamma   90.00
#
_symmetry.space_group_name_H-M   'P 1'
#
loop_
_entity.id
_entity.type
_entity.pdbx_description
1 polymer ?
#
loop_
_entity_poly.entity_id
_entity_poly.type
_entity_poly.pdbx_seq_one_letter_code
_entity_poly.pdbx_strand_id
1 'polypeptide(L)'
;MIQLKSINKRYLHEHVLENIACTLPDTGFVSLVGPSGCGKSTLLHIIAGLDHDYSGEVIYENNKKVSIIFQDFHLIPWLSINNNIRLYDYFHKSSYILDETLTKQFKNTSVNDLSLGQRQRTAIERALYYDPDIILCDEPTASLDPDNAERVLKMLKQRSHSSLVLFVSHDEASVKQYSDRIIEMKDGCIIQDTLIKKTEIYPQENHTNNKPRHFPILKLTIQSFLSSRKRFFQMSFSLSIALLCLMMTFTFTFSFRNTIYQYLSSLIPQKSITYKLRNDDPLSLTHFNEASYHYLNLDDYDLMGISHNSQRYQKNEVLFISDDSSYTTHYIYGRAPQNNDEIAVPLSTARKLAQKNKVNTLLNTTWTIYYKHQLKIKGKEVKIVGISPQTYNYDAFYMYEYANYHWIESIFNQTPTARYGMLKYKEDKSIIDSLKKNYPEYEFKAMGESTQKTFNQNMNRIQMVLVVFSILTILSSIFMIMEIMILHAMHLKKDHAIMKAYGEKKIHIFKMSFYQCLILHSYSYVTASLILLGIMKIMNQIIPQITDFPMHLTFQPLIMFILWIGSFLLVCFSTLFSILYIIKLNPSRILKMR
;
A
#
# COMPACT_ATOMS: atom_id res chain seq x y z
N MET A 1 -39.14 29.77 18.22
CA MET A 1 -38.50 30.76 19.08
C MET A 1 -37.10 30.26 19.45
N ILE A 2 -36.09 31.14 19.49
CA ILE A 2 -34.74 30.82 20.02
C ILE A 2 -34.54 31.58 21.30
N GLN A 3 -34.11 30.89 22.34
CA GLN A 3 -33.83 31.51 23.63
C GLN A 3 -32.36 31.39 23.99
N LEU A 4 -31.70 32.51 24.17
CA LEU A 4 -30.32 32.59 24.64
C LEU A 4 -30.35 32.85 26.15
N LYS A 5 -29.71 31.98 26.95
CA LYS A 5 -29.65 32.10 28.41
C LYS A 5 -28.22 32.22 28.89
N SER A 6 -27.86 33.39 29.36
CA SER A 6 -26.57 33.69 29.98
C SER A 6 -25.35 33.18 29.20
N ILE A 7 -25.31 33.43 27.88
CA ILE A 7 -24.22 32.98 27.04
C ILE A 7 -22.93 33.80 27.36
N ASN A 8 -21.87 33.08 27.74
CA ASN A 8 -20.57 33.64 27.97
C ASN A 8 -19.52 32.89 27.11
N LYS A 9 -18.58 33.65 26.50
CA LYS A 9 -17.52 33.10 25.67
C LYS A 9 -16.20 33.79 25.94
N ARG A 10 -15.14 32.98 26.10
CA ARG A 10 -13.75 33.47 26.23
C ARG A 10 -12.87 32.83 25.15
N TYR A 11 -11.94 33.62 24.61
CA TYR A 11 -10.82 33.11 23.82
C TYR A 11 -9.51 33.43 24.55
N LEU A 12 -8.79 32.37 25.00
CA LEU A 12 -7.59 32.51 25.82
C LEU A 12 -7.88 33.33 27.09
N HIS A 13 -7.54 34.61 27.09
CA HIS A 13 -7.72 35.52 28.22
C HIS A 13 -8.73 36.64 27.97
N GLU A 14 -9.32 36.73 26.77
CA GLU A 14 -10.25 37.78 26.37
C GLU A 14 -11.69 37.32 26.45
N HIS A 15 -12.53 38.12 27.15
CA HIS A 15 -13.98 37.96 27.18
C HIS A 15 -14.56 38.51 25.88
N VAL A 16 -15.24 37.66 25.09
CA VAL A 16 -15.83 38.06 23.81
C VAL A 16 -17.35 38.20 23.93
N LEU A 17 -17.99 37.38 24.76
CA LEU A 17 -19.40 37.51 25.09
C LEU A 17 -19.56 37.41 26.61
N GLU A 18 -20.40 38.27 27.16
CA GLU A 18 -20.65 38.35 28.58
C GLU A 18 -22.15 38.42 28.83
N ASN A 19 -22.68 37.39 29.51
CA ASN A 19 -24.05 37.25 29.94
C ASN A 19 -25.12 37.61 28.88
N ILE A 20 -24.96 37.16 27.64
CA ILE A 20 -25.95 37.42 26.61
C ILE A 20 -27.23 36.65 26.90
N ALA A 21 -28.31 37.38 27.08
CA ALA A 21 -29.63 36.87 27.29
C ALA A 21 -30.63 37.59 26.40
N CYS A 22 -31.24 36.87 25.46
CA CYS A 22 -32.34 37.41 24.64
C CYS A 22 -33.18 36.32 24.04
N THR A 23 -34.37 36.65 23.60
CA THR A 23 -35.30 35.75 22.92
C THR A 23 -35.51 36.26 21.48
N LEU A 24 -35.22 35.39 20.49
CA LEU A 24 -35.43 35.71 19.09
C LEU A 24 -36.74 35.09 18.60
N PRO A 25 -37.49 35.77 17.70
CA PRO A 25 -38.76 35.27 17.19
C PRO A 25 -38.58 34.08 16.23
N ASP A 26 -39.66 33.42 15.83
CA ASP A 26 -39.63 32.37 14.82
C ASP A 26 -39.42 32.88 13.39
N THR A 27 -39.95 34.08 13.14
CA THR A 27 -39.85 34.77 11.85
C THR A 27 -39.53 36.25 12.06
N GLY A 28 -39.04 36.91 11.05
CA GLY A 28 -38.76 38.33 11.06
C GLY A 28 -37.29 38.65 10.70
N PHE A 29 -37.07 39.92 10.44
CA PHE A 29 -35.73 40.45 10.09
C PHE A 29 -35.12 41.16 11.31
N VAL A 30 -34.22 40.48 12.00
CA VAL A 30 -33.56 40.97 13.20
C VAL A 30 -32.13 41.40 12.87
N SER A 31 -31.81 42.68 13.06
CA SER A 31 -30.43 43.14 12.85
C SER A 31 -29.65 43.16 14.16
N LEU A 32 -28.39 42.73 14.08
CA LEU A 32 -27.42 42.76 15.17
C LEU A 32 -26.33 43.80 14.81
N VAL A 33 -26.31 44.89 15.49
CA VAL A 33 -25.41 46.03 15.23
C VAL A 33 -24.42 46.25 16.37
N GLY A 34 -23.33 46.97 16.09
CA GLY A 34 -22.30 47.30 17.10
C GLY A 34 -20.90 47.41 16.49
N PRO A 35 -19.91 47.91 17.23
CA PRO A 35 -18.55 48.08 16.73
C PRO A 35 -17.89 46.75 16.32
N SER A 36 -16.82 46.86 15.50
CA SER A 36 -16.03 45.68 15.13
C SER A 36 -15.40 45.06 16.37
N GLY A 37 -15.42 43.73 16.45
CA GLY A 37 -14.84 43.00 17.60
C GLY A 37 -15.77 42.79 18.80
N CYS A 38 -16.99 43.41 18.85
CA CYS A 38 -17.88 43.28 20.02
C CYS A 38 -18.57 41.89 20.14
N GLY A 39 -18.22 40.89 19.35
CA GLY A 39 -18.71 39.51 19.51
C GLY A 39 -19.83 39.06 18.59
N LYS A 40 -20.33 39.89 17.62
CA LYS A 40 -21.47 39.56 16.72
C LYS A 40 -21.28 38.26 15.98
N SER A 41 -20.20 38.08 15.24
CA SER A 41 -19.91 36.83 14.48
C SER A 41 -19.73 35.64 15.41
N THR A 42 -19.20 35.85 16.63
CA THR A 42 -19.08 34.79 17.62
C THR A 42 -20.45 34.31 18.08
N LEU A 43 -21.37 35.25 18.33
CA LEU A 43 -22.76 34.93 18.71
C LEU A 43 -23.48 34.18 17.57
N LEU A 44 -23.30 34.61 16.31
CA LEU A 44 -23.85 33.88 15.15
C LEU A 44 -23.33 32.44 15.10
N HIS A 45 -22.02 32.21 15.32
CA HIS A 45 -21.45 30.86 15.28
C HIS A 45 -21.97 29.98 16.41
N ILE A 46 -22.24 30.53 17.59
CA ILE A 46 -22.89 29.81 18.71
C ILE A 46 -24.32 29.44 18.33
N ILE A 47 -25.11 30.39 17.80
CA ILE A 47 -26.47 30.13 17.34
C ILE A 47 -26.48 29.16 16.15
N ALA A 48 -25.46 29.14 15.29
CA ALA A 48 -25.35 28.15 14.21
C ALA A 48 -24.97 26.74 14.70
N GLY A 49 -24.65 26.56 16.00
CA GLY A 49 -24.14 25.29 16.51
C GLY A 49 -22.74 24.93 16.00
N LEU A 50 -21.96 25.94 15.56
CA LEU A 50 -20.58 25.76 15.07
C LEU A 50 -19.54 25.91 16.16
N ASP A 51 -19.87 26.62 17.22
CA ASP A 51 -19.05 26.77 18.43
C ASP A 51 -19.80 26.20 19.63
N HIS A 52 -19.22 25.20 20.28
CA HIS A 52 -19.76 24.55 21.47
C HIS A 52 -18.95 24.85 22.73
N ASP A 53 -17.90 25.66 22.61
CA ASP A 53 -17.02 26.03 23.73
C ASP A 53 -17.48 27.38 24.33
N TYR A 54 -18.62 27.36 25.00
CA TYR A 54 -19.23 28.50 25.70
C TYR A 54 -19.98 28.02 26.96
N SER A 55 -20.28 28.90 27.88
CA SER A 55 -21.21 28.62 29.00
C SER A 55 -22.55 29.30 28.76
N GLY A 56 -23.58 28.77 29.37
CA GLY A 56 -24.98 29.15 29.13
C GLY A 56 -25.67 28.16 28.18
N GLU A 57 -26.86 28.51 27.71
CA GLU A 57 -27.70 27.61 26.89
C GLU A 57 -28.32 28.35 25.70
N VAL A 58 -28.33 27.67 24.54
CA VAL A 58 -29.12 28.06 23.36
C VAL A 58 -30.24 27.04 23.21
N ILE A 59 -31.48 27.49 23.37
CA ILE A 59 -32.69 26.64 23.34
C ILE A 59 -33.48 26.94 22.08
N TYR A 60 -33.75 25.89 21.28
CA TYR A 60 -34.60 25.95 20.09
C TYR A 60 -35.91 25.25 20.43
N GLU A 61 -37.04 25.88 20.16
CA GLU A 61 -38.37 25.27 20.45
C GLU A 61 -38.67 24.03 19.60
N ASN A 62 -38.02 23.84 18.48
CA ASN A 62 -38.19 22.68 17.61
C ASN A 62 -36.87 22.39 16.91
N ASN A 63 -36.80 21.28 16.18
CA ASN A 63 -35.63 20.90 15.40
C ASN A 63 -35.50 21.81 14.17
N LYS A 64 -35.03 23.06 14.39
CA LYS A 64 -34.91 24.12 13.38
C LYS A 64 -33.75 23.88 12.44
N LYS A 65 -33.97 24.11 11.16
CA LYS A 65 -32.91 24.12 10.12
C LYS A 65 -32.21 25.49 10.16
N VAL A 66 -30.97 25.50 10.57
CA VAL A 66 -30.16 26.71 10.64
C VAL A 66 -29.22 26.77 9.43
N SER A 67 -29.14 27.91 8.77
CA SER A 67 -28.17 28.19 7.74
C SER A 67 -27.38 29.44 8.06
N ILE A 68 -26.13 29.50 7.56
CA ILE A 68 -25.24 30.64 7.78
C ILE A 68 -24.62 31.11 6.48
N ILE A 69 -24.64 32.43 6.28
CA ILE A 69 -23.91 33.15 5.24
C ILE A 69 -22.70 33.76 5.91
N PHE A 70 -21.51 33.26 5.59
CA PHE A 70 -20.25 33.71 6.16
C PHE A 70 -19.71 34.94 5.43
N GLN A 71 -18.97 35.79 6.13
CA GLN A 71 -18.28 36.93 5.58
C GLN A 71 -17.25 36.52 4.48
N ASP A 72 -16.49 35.46 4.68
CA ASP A 72 -15.49 34.94 3.74
C ASP A 72 -16.06 33.91 2.73
N PHE A 73 -17.37 33.84 2.54
CA PHE A 73 -18.13 32.97 1.63
C PHE A 73 -17.94 31.46 1.86
N HIS A 74 -16.77 31.01 2.23
CA HIS A 74 -16.40 29.60 2.50
C HIS A 74 -16.99 28.63 1.45
N LEU A 75 -16.77 28.92 0.16
CA LEU A 75 -17.06 28.00 -0.90
C LEU A 75 -16.00 26.92 -0.96
N ILE A 76 -16.41 25.69 -1.28
CA ILE A 76 -15.49 24.56 -1.47
C ILE A 76 -14.86 24.69 -2.87
N PRO A 77 -13.54 24.96 -3.00
CA PRO A 77 -12.93 25.35 -4.27
C PRO A 77 -13.00 24.29 -5.36
N TRP A 78 -13.01 23.02 -4.97
CA TRP A 78 -13.02 21.88 -5.90
C TRP A 78 -14.43 21.42 -6.28
N LEU A 79 -15.48 22.01 -5.73
CA LEU A 79 -16.84 21.81 -6.18
C LEU A 79 -17.23 22.84 -7.24
N SER A 80 -18.04 22.41 -8.21
CA SER A 80 -18.71 23.35 -9.09
C SER A 80 -19.68 24.25 -8.30
N ILE A 81 -20.06 25.38 -8.86
CA ILE A 81 -21.03 26.28 -8.21
C ILE A 81 -22.31 25.53 -7.88
N ASN A 82 -22.85 24.78 -8.84
CA ASN A 82 -24.04 23.98 -8.63
C ASN A 82 -23.89 22.98 -7.48
N ASN A 83 -22.73 22.32 -7.36
CA ASN A 83 -22.48 21.38 -6.26
C ASN A 83 -22.23 22.11 -4.93
N ASN A 84 -21.67 23.32 -4.93
CA ASN A 84 -21.59 24.16 -3.74
C ASN A 84 -22.97 24.56 -3.23
N ILE A 85 -23.86 25.02 -4.12
CA ILE A 85 -25.25 25.37 -3.78
C ILE A 85 -25.97 24.15 -3.21
N ARG A 86 -25.81 23.00 -3.85
CA ARG A 86 -26.48 21.75 -3.50
C ARG A 86 -25.69 20.89 -2.50
N LEU A 87 -24.77 21.49 -1.74
CA LEU A 87 -23.93 20.78 -0.76
C LEU A 87 -24.77 20.00 0.24
N TYR A 88 -25.92 20.52 0.62
CA TYR A 88 -26.86 19.87 1.54
C TYR A 88 -27.37 18.51 1.04
N ASP A 89 -27.56 18.34 -0.28
CA ASP A 89 -28.07 17.10 -0.90
C ASP A 89 -27.11 15.89 -0.71
N TYR A 90 -25.83 16.13 -0.37
CA TYR A 90 -24.89 15.05 -0.06
C TYR A 90 -25.10 14.45 1.34
N PHE A 91 -25.71 15.21 2.25
CA PHE A 91 -25.84 14.81 3.64
C PHE A 91 -27.29 14.54 4.04
N HIS A 92 -28.25 15.13 3.32
CA HIS A 92 -29.67 15.04 3.59
C HIS A 92 -30.45 14.81 2.30
N LYS A 93 -31.63 14.20 2.44
CA LYS A 93 -32.61 14.14 1.35
C LYS A 93 -33.33 15.48 1.27
N SER A 94 -33.21 16.21 0.16
CA SER A 94 -33.89 17.47 -0.07
C SER A 94 -34.87 17.35 -1.22
N SER A 95 -36.06 17.93 -1.04
CA SER A 95 -37.08 18.06 -2.08
C SER A 95 -37.23 19.50 -2.58
N TYR A 96 -36.45 20.43 -2.03
CA TYR A 96 -36.54 21.84 -2.37
C TYR A 96 -35.83 22.17 -3.70
N ILE A 97 -36.45 23.00 -4.50
CA ILE A 97 -35.85 23.56 -5.72
C ILE A 97 -35.78 25.07 -5.52
N LEU A 98 -34.59 25.62 -5.41
CA LEU A 98 -34.36 27.04 -5.45
C LEU A 98 -34.63 27.55 -6.87
N ASP A 99 -35.37 28.65 -7.03
CA ASP A 99 -35.40 29.39 -8.27
C ASP A 99 -34.04 30.08 -8.46
N GLU A 100 -33.19 29.46 -9.29
CA GLU A 100 -31.75 29.77 -9.41
C GLU A 100 -31.54 31.10 -10.15
N THR A 101 -31.99 32.21 -9.58
CA THR A 101 -31.95 33.52 -10.22
C THR A 101 -30.60 34.21 -10.12
N LEU A 102 -29.79 33.94 -9.04
CA LEU A 102 -28.54 34.66 -8.78
C LEU A 102 -27.31 34.09 -9.49
N THR A 103 -27.26 32.79 -9.76
CA THR A 103 -26.07 32.13 -10.32
C THR A 103 -26.26 31.53 -11.72
N LYS A 104 -27.45 31.66 -12.31
CA LYS A 104 -27.81 31.02 -13.59
C LYS A 104 -26.80 31.24 -14.71
N GLN A 105 -26.21 32.45 -14.79
CA GLN A 105 -25.26 32.82 -15.83
C GLN A 105 -23.88 32.16 -15.71
N PHE A 106 -23.45 31.75 -14.50
CA PHE A 106 -22.09 31.22 -14.24
C PHE A 106 -22.07 29.88 -13.52
N LYS A 107 -23.17 29.13 -13.57
CA LYS A 107 -23.41 27.87 -12.86
C LYS A 107 -22.33 26.79 -13.09
N ASN A 108 -21.73 26.78 -14.27
CA ASN A 108 -20.71 25.79 -14.66
C ASN A 108 -19.27 26.30 -14.51
N THR A 109 -19.08 27.54 -14.04
CA THR A 109 -17.76 28.14 -13.82
C THR A 109 -17.09 27.52 -12.59
N SER A 110 -15.76 27.50 -12.57
CA SER A 110 -15.01 27.11 -11.37
C SER A 110 -15.13 28.18 -10.29
N VAL A 111 -15.15 27.79 -9.02
CA VAL A 111 -15.17 28.73 -7.88
C VAL A 111 -13.97 29.67 -7.91
N ASN A 112 -12.81 29.20 -8.41
CA ASN A 112 -11.59 30.01 -8.47
C ASN A 112 -11.69 31.14 -9.49
N ASP A 113 -12.52 30.99 -10.52
CA ASP A 113 -12.68 31.95 -11.62
C ASP A 113 -13.78 32.99 -11.35
N LEU A 114 -14.48 32.88 -10.21
CA LEU A 114 -15.54 33.80 -9.83
C LEU A 114 -15.01 35.13 -9.28
N SER A 115 -15.69 36.21 -9.68
CA SER A 115 -15.55 37.52 -9.01
C SER A 115 -16.03 37.45 -7.55
N LEU A 116 -15.62 38.40 -6.74
CA LEU A 116 -15.99 38.46 -5.32
C LEU A 116 -17.52 38.48 -5.14
N GLY A 117 -18.23 39.32 -5.92
CA GLY A 117 -19.69 39.39 -5.90
C GLY A 117 -20.36 38.10 -6.40
N GLN A 118 -19.77 37.37 -7.36
CA GLN A 118 -20.28 36.06 -7.79
C GLN A 118 -20.11 35.01 -6.72
N ARG A 119 -18.99 35.00 -5.98
CA ARG A 119 -18.77 34.11 -4.83
C ARG A 119 -19.80 34.36 -3.74
N GLN A 120 -20.08 35.62 -3.44
CA GLN A 120 -21.06 36.01 -2.44
C GLN A 120 -22.47 35.55 -2.83
N ARG A 121 -22.91 35.80 -4.07
CA ARG A 121 -24.20 35.32 -4.57
C ARG A 121 -24.33 33.80 -4.49
N THR A 122 -23.25 33.05 -4.79
CA THR A 122 -23.22 31.60 -4.66
C THR A 122 -23.36 31.14 -3.20
N ALA A 123 -22.71 31.84 -2.26
CA ALA A 123 -22.82 31.54 -0.82
C ALA A 123 -24.24 31.81 -0.28
N ILE A 124 -24.90 32.87 -0.76
CA ILE A 124 -26.27 33.21 -0.40
C ILE A 124 -27.24 32.16 -0.96
N GLU A 125 -27.15 31.81 -2.25
CA GLU A 125 -27.98 30.73 -2.82
C GLU A 125 -27.77 29.39 -2.09
N ARG A 126 -26.52 29.03 -1.75
CA ARG A 126 -26.25 27.84 -0.95
C ARG A 126 -26.96 27.86 0.40
N ALA A 127 -26.94 29.00 1.07
CA ALA A 127 -27.57 29.16 2.38
C ALA A 127 -29.09 29.06 2.32
N LEU A 128 -29.70 29.51 1.23
CA LEU A 128 -31.14 29.49 1.02
C LEU A 128 -31.67 28.18 0.40
N TYR A 129 -30.78 27.34 -0.15
CA TYR A 129 -31.14 26.21 -1.00
C TYR A 129 -32.05 25.16 -0.33
N TYR A 130 -31.91 24.92 0.97
CA TYR A 130 -32.69 23.88 1.64
C TYR A 130 -33.84 24.39 2.51
N ASP A 131 -34.28 25.62 2.27
CA ASP A 131 -35.37 26.27 2.96
C ASP A 131 -35.19 26.30 4.49
N PRO A 132 -34.22 27.06 5.00
CA PRO A 132 -33.91 27.12 6.41
C PRO A 132 -34.97 27.87 7.21
N ASP A 133 -35.23 27.42 8.45
CA ASP A 133 -36.07 28.14 9.43
C ASP A 133 -35.36 29.37 10.00
N ILE A 134 -34.00 29.34 10.02
CA ILE A 134 -33.14 30.38 10.55
C ILE A 134 -32.01 30.66 9.58
N ILE A 135 -31.86 31.92 9.16
CA ILE A 135 -30.82 32.39 8.27
C ILE A 135 -29.94 33.36 9.06
N LEU A 136 -28.70 32.99 9.30
CA LEU A 136 -27.70 33.81 9.96
C LEU A 136 -26.82 34.46 8.91
N CYS A 137 -26.71 35.80 8.92
CA CYS A 137 -26.01 36.56 7.91
C CYS A 137 -24.89 37.38 8.56
N ASP A 138 -23.64 37.06 8.27
CA ASP A 138 -22.46 37.80 8.72
C ASP A 138 -21.94 38.66 7.57
N GLU A 139 -22.37 39.94 7.55
CA GLU A 139 -22.02 40.97 6.53
C GLU A 139 -22.28 40.50 5.07
N PRO A 140 -23.48 40.00 4.72
CA PRO A 140 -23.73 39.35 3.43
C PRO A 140 -23.69 40.27 2.22
N THR A 141 -23.58 41.60 2.40
CA THR A 141 -23.60 42.60 1.32
C THR A 141 -22.28 43.37 1.19
N ALA A 142 -21.31 43.14 2.06
CA ALA A 142 -20.07 43.94 2.14
C ALA A 142 -19.21 43.96 0.85
N SER A 143 -19.34 42.96 -0.01
CA SER A 143 -18.56 42.81 -1.27
C SER A 143 -19.42 42.96 -2.54
N LEU A 144 -20.63 43.46 -2.43
CA LEU A 144 -21.55 43.66 -3.55
C LEU A 144 -21.61 45.12 -3.96
N ASP A 145 -21.83 45.35 -5.25
CA ASP A 145 -22.27 46.64 -5.76
C ASP A 145 -23.68 46.96 -5.24
N PRO A 146 -24.07 48.24 -5.20
CA PRO A 146 -25.35 48.68 -4.61
C PRO A 146 -26.58 47.97 -5.14
N ASP A 147 -26.65 47.72 -6.46
CA ASP A 147 -27.78 47.07 -7.09
C ASP A 147 -27.94 45.60 -6.69
N ASN A 148 -26.79 44.88 -6.59
CA ASN A 148 -26.81 43.51 -6.15
C ASN A 148 -26.99 43.38 -4.63
N ALA A 149 -26.49 44.32 -3.83
CA ALA A 149 -26.73 44.42 -2.38
C ALA A 149 -28.24 44.59 -2.11
N GLU A 150 -28.90 45.50 -2.82
CA GLU A 150 -30.35 45.76 -2.69
C GLU A 150 -31.19 44.51 -3.07
N ARG A 151 -30.81 43.81 -4.14
CA ARG A 151 -31.49 42.55 -4.54
C ARG A 151 -31.38 41.48 -3.44
N VAL A 152 -30.21 41.32 -2.85
CA VAL A 152 -30.00 40.37 -1.76
C VAL A 152 -30.80 40.76 -0.52
N LEU A 153 -30.80 42.02 -0.13
CA LEU A 153 -31.59 42.50 1.02
C LEU A 153 -33.09 42.32 0.82
N LYS A 154 -33.62 42.61 -0.38
CA LYS A 154 -35.03 42.35 -0.72
C LYS A 154 -35.34 40.83 -0.61
N MET A 155 -34.48 39.97 -1.11
CA MET A 155 -34.65 38.51 -1.01
C MET A 155 -34.65 38.04 0.44
N LEU A 156 -33.69 38.50 1.27
CA LEU A 156 -33.62 38.17 2.70
C LEU A 156 -34.85 38.71 3.45
N LYS A 157 -35.33 39.92 3.09
CA LYS A 157 -36.56 40.49 3.67
C LYS A 157 -37.78 39.66 3.31
N GLN A 158 -37.92 39.24 2.03
CA GLN A 158 -38.99 38.34 1.63
C GLN A 158 -38.95 37.04 2.39
N ARG A 159 -37.75 36.44 2.58
CA ARG A 159 -37.58 35.22 3.37
C ARG A 159 -37.89 35.41 4.84
N SER A 160 -37.71 36.62 5.40
CA SER A 160 -38.00 36.88 6.82
C SER A 160 -39.48 36.75 7.18
N HIS A 161 -40.38 36.69 6.22
CA HIS A 161 -41.81 36.39 6.47
C HIS A 161 -42.05 34.94 6.89
N SER A 162 -41.21 33.99 6.44
CA SER A 162 -41.32 32.56 6.73
C SER A 162 -40.21 32.02 7.64
N SER A 163 -39.11 32.74 7.77
CA SER A 163 -37.91 32.36 8.49
C SER A 163 -37.41 33.48 9.39
N LEU A 164 -36.63 33.17 10.41
CA LEU A 164 -35.88 34.17 11.14
C LEU A 164 -34.62 34.53 10.35
N VAL A 165 -34.47 35.81 9.99
CA VAL A 165 -33.22 36.35 9.43
C VAL A 165 -32.49 37.15 10.50
N LEU A 166 -31.33 36.66 10.95
CA LEU A 166 -30.45 37.40 11.85
C LEU A 166 -29.29 38.01 11.04
N PHE A 167 -29.34 39.33 10.88
CA PHE A 167 -28.49 40.09 9.97
C PHE A 167 -27.47 40.94 10.70
N VAL A 168 -26.21 40.70 10.49
CA VAL A 168 -25.10 41.53 10.97
C VAL A 168 -24.66 42.46 9.85
N SER A 169 -24.65 43.75 10.11
CA SER A 169 -24.16 44.76 9.17
C SER A 169 -23.65 46.00 9.87
N HIS A 170 -22.74 46.68 9.20
CA HIS A 170 -22.28 48.04 9.61
C HIS A 170 -23.00 49.14 8.80
N ASP A 171 -23.82 48.81 7.81
CA ASP A 171 -24.58 49.74 7.02
C ASP A 171 -25.88 50.14 7.73
N GLU A 172 -25.88 51.30 8.36
CA GLU A 172 -27.04 51.81 9.08
C GLU A 172 -28.27 52.05 8.18
N ALA A 173 -28.06 52.40 6.91
CA ALA A 173 -29.17 52.64 6.01
C ALA A 173 -29.95 51.34 5.74
N SER A 174 -29.28 50.26 5.39
CA SER A 174 -29.86 48.95 5.22
C SER A 174 -30.51 48.42 6.51
N VAL A 175 -29.87 48.62 7.66
CA VAL A 175 -30.43 48.21 8.95
C VAL A 175 -31.77 48.94 9.22
N LYS A 176 -31.82 50.27 9.08
CA LYS A 176 -33.06 51.06 9.30
C LYS A 176 -34.16 50.71 8.32
N GLN A 177 -33.83 50.39 7.06
CA GLN A 177 -34.80 50.12 6.01
C GLN A 177 -35.45 48.74 6.12
N TYR A 178 -34.69 47.68 6.47
CA TYR A 178 -35.14 46.31 6.36
C TYR A 178 -35.48 45.63 7.70
N SER A 179 -35.00 46.16 8.84
CA SER A 179 -35.13 45.52 10.16
C SER A 179 -36.53 45.67 10.75
N ASP A 180 -37.05 44.58 11.32
CA ASP A 180 -38.20 44.57 12.19
C ASP A 180 -37.82 44.80 13.68
N ARG A 181 -36.57 44.43 14.03
CA ARG A 181 -35.98 44.54 15.35
C ARG A 181 -34.48 44.79 15.23
N ILE A 182 -33.95 45.65 16.06
CA ILE A 182 -32.51 45.98 16.13
C ILE A 182 -32.01 45.65 17.55
N ILE A 183 -30.98 44.81 17.64
CA ILE A 183 -30.24 44.47 18.83
C ILE A 183 -28.85 45.10 18.73
N GLU A 184 -28.53 45.98 19.67
CA GLU A 184 -27.23 46.63 19.70
C GLU A 184 -26.30 45.95 20.70
N MET A 185 -25.10 45.59 20.25
CA MET A 185 -24.06 44.99 21.08
C MET A 185 -22.86 45.89 21.24
N LYS A 186 -22.31 45.92 22.44
CA LYS A 186 -21.05 46.60 22.77
C LYS A 186 -20.30 45.80 23.83
N ASP A 187 -18.99 45.66 23.68
CA ASP A 187 -18.07 45.01 24.62
C ASP A 187 -18.59 43.63 25.10
N GLY A 188 -19.15 42.81 24.18
CA GLY A 188 -19.65 41.49 24.48
C GLY A 188 -21.03 41.40 25.12
N CYS A 189 -21.71 42.55 25.37
CA CYS A 189 -23.03 42.64 25.98
C CYS A 189 -24.06 43.19 25.01
N ILE A 190 -25.36 42.85 25.22
CA ILE A 190 -26.50 43.53 24.60
C ILE A 190 -26.76 44.82 25.40
N ILE A 191 -26.67 45.98 24.71
CA ILE A 191 -26.90 47.30 25.37
C ILE A 191 -28.29 47.87 25.07
N GLN A 192 -28.83 47.55 23.89
CA GLN A 192 -30.17 48.00 23.49
C GLN A 192 -30.88 46.95 22.64
N ASP A 193 -32.18 46.88 22.78
CA ASP A 193 -33.07 45.97 22.04
C ASP A 193 -34.36 46.71 21.68
N THR A 194 -34.52 47.03 20.39
CA THR A 194 -35.57 47.92 19.88
C THR A 194 -36.41 47.23 18.84
N LEU A 195 -37.69 47.11 19.08
CA LEU A 195 -38.69 46.64 18.12
C LEU A 195 -39.17 47.82 17.26
N ILE A 196 -39.01 47.69 15.91
CA ILE A 196 -39.40 48.74 14.96
C ILE A 196 -40.78 48.48 14.37
N LYS A 197 -41.02 47.22 13.93
CA LYS A 197 -42.33 46.78 13.33
C LYS A 197 -42.72 45.42 13.88
N LYS A 198 -44.03 45.16 13.98
CA LYS A 198 -44.53 43.81 14.16
C LYS A 198 -44.51 43.11 12.79
N THR A 199 -43.85 42.00 12.68
CA THR A 199 -43.84 41.18 11.46
C THR A 199 -45.23 40.57 11.27
N GLU A 200 -45.88 40.85 10.16
CA GLU A 200 -47.09 40.16 9.74
C GLU A 200 -46.73 38.71 9.37
N ILE A 201 -47.39 37.74 10.00
CA ILE A 201 -47.15 36.30 9.73
C ILE A 201 -47.94 35.99 8.43
N TYR A 202 -47.20 35.79 7.33
CA TYR A 202 -47.80 35.25 6.09
C TYR A 202 -47.82 33.72 6.15
N PRO A 203 -48.94 33.07 5.69
CA PRO A 203 -49.00 31.61 5.60
C PRO A 203 -47.86 31.09 4.71
N GLN A 204 -47.18 30.04 5.13
CA GLN A 204 -46.18 29.32 4.33
C GLN A 204 -46.84 28.82 3.03
N GLU A 205 -46.36 29.27 1.89
CA GLU A 205 -46.65 28.59 0.62
C GLU A 205 -46.08 27.16 0.71
N ASN A 206 -46.93 26.16 0.59
CA ASN A 206 -46.54 24.76 0.52
C ASN A 206 -45.74 24.53 -0.76
N HIS A 207 -44.45 24.50 -0.61
CA HIS A 207 -43.54 24.17 -1.72
C HIS A 207 -43.77 22.73 -2.21
N THR A 208 -43.93 22.57 -3.51
CA THR A 208 -44.24 21.33 -4.22
C THR A 208 -43.36 20.18 -3.81
N ASN A 209 -44.00 19.04 -3.49
CA ASN A 209 -43.36 17.76 -3.20
C ASN A 209 -42.56 17.22 -4.40
N ASN A 210 -41.33 17.61 -4.52
CA ASN A 210 -40.40 17.01 -5.46
C ASN A 210 -39.76 15.75 -4.87
N LYS A 211 -39.43 14.76 -5.72
CA LYS A 211 -38.75 13.53 -5.28
C LYS A 211 -37.47 13.87 -4.54
N PRO A 212 -37.27 13.31 -3.34
CA PRO A 212 -36.08 13.60 -2.55
C PRO A 212 -34.81 13.22 -3.32
N ARG A 213 -33.90 14.17 -3.46
CA ARG A 213 -32.61 13.98 -4.11
C ARG A 213 -31.55 13.69 -3.06
N HIS A 214 -30.68 12.73 -3.36
CA HIS A 214 -29.55 12.41 -2.53
C HIS A 214 -28.35 12.09 -3.44
N PHE A 215 -27.23 12.77 -3.23
CA PHE A 215 -26.01 12.48 -3.96
C PHE A 215 -25.11 11.52 -3.18
N PRO A 216 -24.53 10.52 -3.83
CA PRO A 216 -23.63 9.59 -3.17
C PRO A 216 -22.34 10.29 -2.72
N ILE A 217 -21.91 10.05 -1.48
CA ILE A 217 -20.68 10.60 -0.91
C ILE A 217 -19.45 10.18 -1.73
N LEU A 218 -19.49 9.00 -2.38
CA LEU A 218 -18.44 8.54 -3.29
C LEU A 218 -18.20 9.55 -4.43
N LYS A 219 -19.26 10.15 -4.99
CA LYS A 219 -19.13 11.19 -6.03
C LYS A 219 -18.38 12.41 -5.50
N LEU A 220 -18.69 12.83 -4.27
CA LEU A 220 -18.01 13.93 -3.60
C LEU A 220 -16.51 13.62 -3.42
N THR A 221 -16.19 12.40 -2.99
CA THR A 221 -14.82 11.92 -2.81
C THR A 221 -14.02 11.93 -4.11
N ILE A 222 -14.61 11.40 -5.19
CA ILE A 222 -13.96 11.38 -6.52
C ILE A 222 -13.70 12.82 -7.02
N GLN A 223 -14.64 13.72 -6.84
CA GLN A 223 -14.48 15.12 -7.24
C GLN A 223 -13.34 15.81 -6.48
N SER A 224 -13.18 15.52 -5.16
CA SER A 224 -12.08 16.07 -4.36
C SER A 224 -10.70 15.65 -4.90
N PHE A 225 -10.55 14.40 -5.36
CA PHE A 225 -9.31 13.92 -5.97
C PHE A 225 -9.07 14.51 -7.38
N LEU A 226 -10.10 14.55 -8.21
CA LEU A 226 -9.97 15.07 -9.58
C LEU A 226 -9.56 16.54 -9.63
N SER A 227 -9.95 17.33 -8.63
CA SER A 227 -9.58 18.74 -8.54
C SER A 227 -8.17 18.98 -8.00
N SER A 228 -7.67 18.07 -7.18
CA SER A 228 -6.34 18.14 -6.55
C SER A 228 -5.35 17.12 -7.13
N ARG A 229 -5.32 16.97 -8.47
CA ARG A 229 -4.54 15.95 -9.18
C ARG A 229 -3.07 15.90 -8.73
N LYS A 230 -2.39 17.04 -8.62
CA LYS A 230 -0.99 17.10 -8.18
C LYS A 230 -0.79 16.45 -6.81
N ARG A 231 -1.66 16.78 -5.84
CA ARG A 231 -1.58 16.21 -4.48
C ARG A 231 -1.89 14.72 -4.48
N PHE A 232 -2.92 14.31 -5.22
CA PHE A 232 -3.25 12.90 -5.36
C PHE A 232 -2.07 12.09 -5.89
N PHE A 233 -1.40 12.57 -6.96
CA PHE A 233 -0.21 11.91 -7.49
C PHE A 233 0.95 11.89 -6.51
N GLN A 234 1.20 12.98 -5.77
CA GLN A 234 2.26 13.01 -4.74
C GLN A 234 2.00 11.98 -3.64
N MET A 235 0.79 11.95 -3.08
CA MET A 235 0.40 10.98 -2.05
C MET A 235 0.45 9.55 -2.56
N SER A 236 -0.08 9.29 -3.77
CA SER A 236 -0.05 7.98 -4.41
C SER A 236 1.37 7.50 -4.66
N PHE A 237 2.25 8.37 -5.14
CA PHE A 237 3.65 8.05 -5.41
C PHE A 237 4.39 7.68 -4.12
N SER A 238 4.26 8.47 -3.06
CA SER A 238 4.88 8.17 -1.76
C SER A 238 4.35 6.85 -1.18
N LEU A 239 3.04 6.63 -1.24
CA LEU A 239 2.44 5.38 -0.78
C LEU A 239 2.88 4.19 -1.64
N SER A 240 3.01 4.38 -2.97
CA SER A 240 3.49 3.33 -3.88
C SER A 240 4.94 2.92 -3.55
N ILE A 241 5.81 3.87 -3.20
CA ILE A 241 7.19 3.55 -2.77
C ILE A 241 7.19 2.72 -1.49
N ALA A 242 6.39 3.12 -0.48
CA ALA A 242 6.29 2.37 0.76
C ALA A 242 5.80 0.93 0.54
N LEU A 243 4.77 0.77 -0.28
CA LEU A 243 4.23 -0.54 -0.66
C LEU A 243 5.23 -1.35 -1.49
N LEU A 244 5.94 -0.71 -2.42
CA LEU A 244 6.97 -1.35 -3.22
C LEU A 244 8.11 -1.90 -2.35
N CYS A 245 8.61 -1.12 -1.40
CA CYS A 245 9.64 -1.59 -0.45
C CYS A 245 9.16 -2.82 0.33
N LEU A 246 7.92 -2.80 0.80
CA LEU A 246 7.32 -3.93 1.50
C LEU A 246 7.22 -5.17 0.59
N MET A 247 6.69 -5.02 -0.61
CA MET A 247 6.56 -6.09 -1.60
C MET A 247 7.92 -6.67 -2.01
N MET A 248 8.91 -5.80 -2.25
CA MET A 248 10.29 -6.21 -2.60
C MET A 248 10.91 -7.06 -1.49
N THR A 249 10.76 -6.64 -0.23
CA THR A 249 11.32 -7.37 0.92
C THR A 249 10.75 -8.78 1.00
N PHE A 250 9.43 -8.93 0.88
CA PHE A 250 8.79 -10.24 0.92
C PHE A 250 9.14 -11.09 -0.30
N THR A 251 9.13 -10.51 -1.51
CA THR A 251 9.49 -11.21 -2.75
C THR A 251 10.93 -11.71 -2.68
N PHE A 252 11.86 -10.87 -2.24
CA PHE A 252 13.26 -11.23 -2.11
C PHE A 252 13.46 -12.33 -1.07
N THR A 253 12.90 -12.17 0.13
CA THR A 253 13.02 -13.14 1.23
C THR A 253 12.51 -14.52 0.81
N PHE A 254 11.35 -14.56 0.15
CA PHE A 254 10.75 -15.81 -0.30
C PHE A 254 11.54 -16.47 -1.43
N SER A 255 11.91 -15.68 -2.45
CA SER A 255 12.67 -16.20 -3.61
C SER A 255 14.07 -16.66 -3.20
N PHE A 256 14.76 -15.91 -2.35
CA PHE A 256 16.07 -16.26 -1.83
C PHE A 256 16.05 -17.58 -1.08
N ARG A 257 15.08 -17.75 -0.17
CA ARG A 257 14.92 -19.00 0.58
C ARG A 257 14.74 -20.20 -0.35
N ASN A 258 13.81 -20.10 -1.30
CA ASN A 258 13.49 -21.22 -2.21
C ASN A 258 14.67 -21.56 -3.11
N THR A 259 15.33 -20.53 -3.66
CA THR A 259 16.47 -20.74 -4.56
C THR A 259 17.66 -21.36 -3.86
N ILE A 260 18.01 -20.88 -2.67
CA ILE A 260 19.11 -21.49 -1.88
C ILE A 260 18.76 -22.92 -1.50
N TYR A 261 17.51 -23.17 -1.07
CA TYR A 261 17.10 -24.53 -0.73
C TYR A 261 17.22 -25.47 -1.93
N GLN A 262 16.76 -25.05 -3.11
CA GLN A 262 16.90 -25.83 -4.34
C GLN A 262 18.36 -26.01 -4.77
N TYR A 263 19.17 -24.96 -4.72
CA TYR A 263 20.58 -25.01 -5.08
C TYR A 263 21.36 -25.98 -4.19
N LEU A 264 21.14 -25.92 -2.90
CA LEU A 264 21.86 -26.78 -1.96
C LEU A 264 21.34 -28.21 -1.93
N SER A 265 20.03 -28.39 -2.17
CA SER A 265 19.51 -29.74 -2.38
C SER A 265 20.05 -30.39 -3.66
N SER A 266 20.49 -29.59 -4.63
CA SER A 266 21.17 -30.10 -5.82
C SER A 266 22.66 -30.38 -5.62
N LEU A 267 23.30 -29.70 -4.65
CA LEU A 267 24.72 -29.91 -4.33
C LEU A 267 24.95 -31.09 -3.38
N ILE A 268 24.00 -31.33 -2.48
CA ILE A 268 24.11 -32.43 -1.52
C ILE A 268 23.27 -33.59 -2.05
N PRO A 269 23.88 -34.73 -2.33
CA PRO A 269 23.13 -35.91 -2.71
C PRO A 269 22.13 -36.27 -1.60
N GLN A 270 20.86 -36.01 -1.84
CA GLN A 270 19.81 -36.42 -0.90
C GLN A 270 19.74 -37.94 -0.91
N LYS A 271 19.55 -38.53 0.27
CA LYS A 271 19.43 -39.97 0.44
C LYS A 271 20.69 -40.76 0.05
N SER A 272 21.86 -40.23 0.29
CA SER A 272 23.13 -40.95 0.14
C SER A 272 23.77 -41.32 1.48
N ILE A 273 24.41 -42.44 1.50
CA ILE A 273 25.11 -43.02 2.64
C ILE A 273 26.55 -43.22 2.23
N THR A 274 27.49 -42.70 3.00
CA THR A 274 28.90 -43.07 2.85
C THR A 274 29.16 -44.34 3.65
N TYR A 275 29.99 -45.22 3.12
CA TYR A 275 30.42 -46.41 3.81
C TYR A 275 31.92 -46.60 3.66
N LYS A 276 32.53 -47.19 4.68
CA LYS A 276 33.94 -47.64 4.74
C LYS A 276 34.03 -48.89 5.57
N LEU A 277 35.12 -49.65 5.38
CA LEU A 277 35.45 -50.74 6.31
C LEU A 277 35.85 -50.22 7.66
N ARG A 278 35.45 -50.87 8.75
CA ARG A 278 35.79 -50.44 10.13
C ARG A 278 37.27 -50.49 10.42
N ASN A 279 37.99 -51.38 9.74
CA ASN A 279 39.45 -51.55 9.89
C ASN A 279 40.26 -50.55 9.05
N ASP A 280 39.60 -49.61 8.35
CA ASP A 280 40.18 -48.71 7.37
C ASP A 280 40.91 -49.43 6.20
N ASP A 281 40.63 -50.73 6.00
CA ASP A 281 41.14 -51.49 4.86
C ASP A 281 40.57 -50.96 3.53
N PRO A 282 41.30 -51.16 2.42
CA PRO A 282 40.80 -50.77 1.12
C PRO A 282 39.51 -51.52 0.77
N LEU A 283 38.52 -50.77 0.24
CA LEU A 283 37.29 -51.35 -0.27
C LEU A 283 37.52 -52.05 -1.60
N SER A 284 36.93 -53.24 -1.74
CA SER A 284 36.71 -53.89 -3.01
C SER A 284 35.31 -53.65 -3.52
N LEU A 285 35.04 -53.98 -4.77
CA LEU A 285 33.69 -53.89 -5.35
C LEU A 285 32.75 -54.82 -4.57
N THR A 286 31.83 -54.21 -3.82
CA THR A 286 30.82 -54.91 -3.04
C THR A 286 29.43 -54.45 -3.50
N HIS A 287 28.54 -55.39 -3.77
CA HIS A 287 27.14 -55.09 -4.11
C HIS A 287 26.30 -55.10 -2.82
N PHE A 288 25.58 -54.04 -2.58
CA PHE A 288 24.57 -53.92 -1.53
C PHE A 288 23.18 -54.01 -2.14
N ASN A 289 22.43 -55.05 -1.80
CA ASN A 289 21.10 -55.32 -2.40
C ASN A 289 20.07 -54.22 -2.11
N GLU A 290 20.27 -53.46 -1.03
CA GLU A 290 19.36 -52.37 -0.62
C GLU A 290 19.67 -51.03 -1.29
N ALA A 291 20.76 -50.93 -2.04
CA ALA A 291 21.20 -49.68 -2.67
C ALA A 291 20.84 -49.60 -4.17
N SER A 292 20.47 -48.40 -4.59
CA SER A 292 20.09 -48.18 -6.00
C SER A 292 21.28 -47.80 -6.88
N TYR A 293 22.39 -47.37 -6.28
CA TYR A 293 23.62 -47.13 -7.00
C TYR A 293 24.83 -47.01 -6.08
N HIS A 294 26.05 -47.20 -6.62
CA HIS A 294 27.29 -47.22 -5.90
C HIS A 294 28.35 -46.36 -6.58
N TYR A 295 29.14 -45.67 -5.75
CA TYR A 295 30.29 -44.88 -6.19
C TYR A 295 31.48 -45.21 -5.26
N LEU A 296 32.65 -45.41 -5.83
CA LEU A 296 33.88 -45.61 -5.07
C LEU A 296 34.79 -44.37 -5.24
N ASN A 297 35.23 -43.80 -4.12
CA ASN A 297 36.25 -42.77 -4.16
C ASN A 297 37.63 -43.46 -4.19
N LEU A 298 38.25 -43.40 -5.36
CA LEU A 298 39.50 -44.12 -5.62
C LEU A 298 40.68 -43.31 -5.11
N ASP A 299 41.49 -43.93 -4.27
CA ASP A 299 42.73 -43.32 -3.74
C ASP A 299 43.83 -43.33 -4.81
N ASP A 300 44.72 -42.36 -4.72
CA ASP A 300 45.94 -42.23 -5.55
C ASP A 300 45.70 -42.01 -7.05
N TYR A 301 44.44 -41.77 -7.47
CA TYR A 301 44.08 -41.50 -8.88
C TYR A 301 43.43 -40.14 -9.03
N ASP A 302 44.21 -39.17 -9.44
CA ASP A 302 43.71 -37.79 -9.66
C ASP A 302 43.14 -37.63 -11.06
N LEU A 303 41.91 -37.13 -11.18
CA LEU A 303 41.36 -36.69 -12.45
C LEU A 303 41.95 -35.34 -12.86
N MET A 304 42.68 -35.31 -13.94
CA MET A 304 43.41 -34.13 -14.41
C MET A 304 42.61 -33.22 -15.33
N GLY A 305 41.55 -33.70 -15.94
CA GLY A 305 40.69 -32.94 -16.85
C GLY A 305 40.24 -33.69 -18.08
N ILE A 306 39.62 -32.97 -19.00
CA ILE A 306 39.05 -33.48 -20.24
C ILE A 306 39.63 -32.73 -21.43
N SER A 307 39.87 -33.41 -22.57
CA SER A 307 40.32 -32.79 -23.81
C SER A 307 39.58 -33.30 -25.03
N HIS A 308 39.51 -32.47 -26.07
CA HIS A 308 39.01 -32.81 -27.39
C HIS A 308 39.82 -32.05 -28.46
N ASN A 309 40.24 -32.74 -29.50
CA ASN A 309 40.97 -32.13 -30.62
C ASN A 309 42.11 -31.17 -30.21
N SER A 310 43.03 -31.63 -29.38
CA SER A 310 44.19 -30.87 -28.87
C SER A 310 43.89 -29.74 -27.88
N GLN A 311 42.65 -29.49 -27.54
CA GLN A 311 42.27 -28.56 -26.50
C GLN A 311 42.28 -29.25 -25.14
N ARG A 312 43.12 -28.80 -24.20
CA ARG A 312 43.16 -29.28 -22.83
C ARG A 312 42.41 -28.36 -21.90
N TYR A 313 41.45 -28.90 -21.15
CA TYR A 313 40.86 -28.24 -20.03
C TYR A 313 41.51 -28.73 -18.74
N GLN A 314 42.36 -27.90 -18.15
CA GLN A 314 42.92 -28.17 -16.85
C GLN A 314 41.91 -27.85 -15.77
N LYS A 315 41.87 -28.67 -14.72
CA LYS A 315 40.95 -28.47 -13.67
C LYS A 315 41.39 -29.04 -12.30
N ASN A 316 40.93 -28.40 -11.25
CA ASN A 316 41.35 -28.69 -9.87
C ASN A 316 40.42 -29.57 -9.09
N GLU A 317 39.15 -29.67 -9.46
CA GLU A 317 38.16 -30.50 -8.73
C GLU A 317 37.10 -31.03 -9.69
N VAL A 318 36.83 -32.31 -9.60
CA VAL A 318 35.79 -32.95 -10.37
C VAL A 318 34.90 -33.75 -9.43
N LEU A 319 33.63 -33.46 -9.45
CA LEU A 319 32.65 -34.25 -8.72
C LEU A 319 32.07 -35.31 -9.64
N PHE A 320 32.19 -36.54 -9.24
CA PHE A 320 31.56 -37.65 -9.91
C PHE A 320 30.20 -37.91 -9.31
N ILE A 321 29.19 -37.82 -10.14
CA ILE A 321 27.84 -38.18 -9.75
C ILE A 321 27.45 -39.30 -10.67
N SER A 322 27.23 -40.47 -10.14
CA SER A 322 26.76 -41.58 -10.93
C SER A 322 25.30 -41.37 -11.36
N ASP A 323 24.96 -42.00 -12.43
CA ASP A 323 23.67 -41.89 -13.02
C ASP A 323 22.62 -42.68 -12.24
N ASP A 324 21.93 -42.01 -11.36
CA ASP A 324 20.59 -42.45 -11.00
C ASP A 324 19.61 -41.40 -11.51
N SER A 325 18.61 -41.84 -12.23
CA SER A 325 17.50 -41.06 -12.78
C SER A 325 16.82 -40.09 -11.78
N SER A 326 17.08 -40.23 -10.48
CA SER A 326 16.54 -39.38 -9.45
C SER A 326 17.31 -38.06 -9.23
N TYR A 327 18.54 -37.91 -9.76
CA TYR A 327 19.29 -36.65 -9.71
C TYR A 327 19.00 -35.71 -10.87
N THR A 328 18.64 -36.28 -12.00
CA THR A 328 18.36 -35.54 -13.22
C THR A 328 17.07 -36.07 -13.81
N THR A 329 15.97 -35.59 -13.29
CA THR A 329 14.63 -35.93 -13.85
C THR A 329 14.49 -35.51 -15.30
N HIS A 330 15.29 -34.51 -15.75
CA HIS A 330 15.24 -34.03 -17.13
C HIS A 330 16.61 -33.55 -17.59
N TYR A 331 17.13 -34.11 -18.66
CA TYR A 331 18.25 -33.55 -19.42
C TYR A 331 17.72 -32.44 -20.33
N ILE A 332 18.45 -31.31 -20.41
CA ILE A 332 18.09 -30.24 -21.36
C ILE A 332 18.29 -30.75 -22.79
N TYR A 333 19.36 -31.54 -22.98
CA TYR A 333 19.67 -32.17 -24.25
C TYR A 333 20.20 -33.58 -23.99
N GLY A 334 19.83 -34.55 -24.86
CA GLY A 334 20.33 -35.90 -24.79
C GLY A 334 19.67 -36.79 -23.73
N ARG A 335 20.42 -37.72 -23.17
CA ARG A 335 19.97 -38.73 -22.19
C ARG A 335 21.02 -39.02 -21.14
N ALA A 336 20.67 -39.80 -20.15
CA ALA A 336 21.59 -40.34 -19.17
C ALA A 336 22.63 -41.30 -19.77
N PRO A 337 23.87 -41.39 -19.19
CA PRO A 337 24.84 -42.42 -19.53
C PRO A 337 24.28 -43.82 -19.27
N GLN A 338 24.53 -44.76 -20.14
CA GLN A 338 24.02 -46.14 -20.06
C GLN A 338 25.14 -47.19 -20.02
N ASN A 339 26.37 -46.78 -20.25
CA ASN A 339 27.55 -47.67 -20.22
C ASN A 339 28.81 -46.91 -19.74
N ASN A 340 29.89 -47.64 -19.52
CA ASN A 340 31.13 -47.13 -18.97
C ASN A 340 31.90 -46.16 -19.89
N ASP A 341 31.53 -46.01 -21.15
CA ASP A 341 32.17 -45.12 -22.10
C ASP A 341 31.35 -43.85 -22.37
N GLU A 342 30.31 -43.63 -21.60
CA GLU A 342 29.43 -42.47 -21.70
C GLU A 342 29.47 -41.58 -20.47
N ILE A 343 29.37 -40.25 -20.70
CA ILE A 343 29.19 -39.27 -19.66
C ILE A 343 28.10 -38.27 -20.00
N ALA A 344 27.51 -37.67 -18.99
CA ALA A 344 26.73 -36.45 -19.14
C ALA A 344 27.38 -35.31 -18.37
N VAL A 345 27.13 -34.08 -18.79
CA VAL A 345 27.75 -32.88 -18.21
C VAL A 345 26.68 -31.88 -17.77
N PRO A 346 26.90 -31.16 -16.66
CA PRO A 346 26.06 -30.04 -16.29
C PRO A 346 26.15 -28.89 -17.30
N LEU A 347 25.12 -28.04 -17.34
CA LEU A 347 25.07 -26.89 -18.25
C LEU A 347 26.24 -25.93 -18.07
N SER A 348 26.73 -25.75 -16.85
CA SER A 348 27.93 -24.93 -16.56
C SER A 348 29.19 -25.48 -17.24
N THR A 349 29.45 -26.76 -17.07
CA THR A 349 30.56 -27.45 -17.73
C THR A 349 30.38 -27.48 -19.25
N ALA A 350 29.16 -27.77 -19.70
CA ALA A 350 28.85 -27.78 -21.15
C ALA A 350 29.10 -26.43 -21.84
N ARG A 351 28.76 -25.31 -21.18
CA ARG A 351 29.07 -23.94 -21.69
C ARG A 351 30.56 -23.69 -21.81
N LYS A 352 31.36 -24.14 -20.85
CA LYS A 352 32.82 -24.04 -20.91
C LYS A 352 33.39 -24.87 -22.05
N LEU A 353 32.91 -26.11 -22.22
CA LEU A 353 33.36 -27.02 -23.27
C LEU A 353 32.90 -26.57 -24.66
N ALA A 354 31.71 -26.05 -24.82
CA ALA A 354 31.19 -25.55 -26.10
C ALA A 354 31.82 -24.24 -26.56
N GLN A 355 32.43 -23.48 -25.64
CA GLN A 355 33.02 -22.15 -25.91
C GLN A 355 32.03 -21.19 -26.61
N LYS A 356 32.27 -20.87 -27.91
CA LYS A 356 31.40 -20.00 -28.73
C LYS A 356 30.27 -20.75 -29.46
N ASN A 357 30.28 -22.10 -29.41
CA ASN A 357 29.29 -22.93 -30.10
C ASN A 357 28.03 -23.12 -29.25
N LYS A 358 26.94 -23.61 -29.89
CA LYS A 358 25.74 -23.99 -29.16
C LYS A 358 26.01 -25.23 -28.29
N VAL A 359 25.54 -25.25 -27.08
CA VAL A 359 25.79 -26.32 -26.10
C VAL A 359 25.36 -27.71 -26.60
N ASN A 360 24.28 -27.79 -27.37
CA ASN A 360 23.80 -29.05 -27.95
C ASN A 360 24.75 -29.70 -28.99
N THR A 361 25.74 -28.97 -29.53
CA THR A 361 26.74 -29.52 -30.45
C THR A 361 27.72 -30.46 -29.75
N LEU A 362 27.76 -30.46 -28.42
CA LEU A 362 28.59 -31.40 -27.65
C LEU A 362 28.02 -32.81 -27.62
N LEU A 363 26.75 -33.01 -27.92
CA LEU A 363 26.12 -34.34 -27.88
C LEU A 363 26.77 -35.27 -28.94
N ASN A 364 27.01 -36.48 -28.48
CA ASN A 364 27.64 -37.54 -29.26
C ASN A 364 29.10 -37.23 -29.72
N THR A 365 29.74 -36.23 -29.12
CA THR A 365 31.18 -35.98 -29.35
C THR A 365 32.03 -36.83 -28.41
N THR A 366 33.16 -37.29 -28.92
CA THR A 366 34.13 -38.10 -28.13
C THR A 366 35.19 -37.18 -27.52
N TRP A 367 35.41 -37.34 -26.23
CA TRP A 367 36.35 -36.57 -25.43
C TRP A 367 37.28 -37.53 -24.70
N THR A 368 38.49 -37.08 -24.36
CA THR A 368 39.45 -37.88 -23.58
C THR A 368 39.50 -37.34 -22.16
N ILE A 369 39.22 -38.17 -21.17
CA ILE A 369 39.39 -37.89 -19.74
C ILE A 369 40.79 -38.39 -19.32
N TYR A 370 41.52 -37.58 -18.58
CA TYR A 370 42.88 -37.92 -18.15
C TYR A 370 42.92 -38.16 -16.65
N TYR A 371 43.52 -39.29 -16.28
CA TYR A 371 43.87 -39.65 -14.91
C TYR A 371 45.36 -39.62 -14.71
N LYS A 372 45.77 -39.16 -13.51
CA LYS A 372 47.14 -39.23 -13.04
C LYS A 372 47.24 -40.22 -11.88
N HIS A 373 48.16 -41.15 -11.96
CA HIS A 373 48.56 -42.00 -10.88
C HIS A 373 50.09 -41.94 -10.74
N GLN A 374 50.58 -41.45 -9.59
CA GLN A 374 51.99 -41.19 -9.35
C GLN A 374 52.57 -40.26 -10.48
N LEU A 375 53.48 -40.75 -11.30
CA LEU A 375 54.13 -40.02 -12.40
C LEU A 375 53.47 -40.32 -13.79
N LYS A 376 52.49 -41.20 -13.85
CA LYS A 376 51.89 -41.62 -15.14
C LYS A 376 50.55 -40.90 -15.34
N ILE A 377 50.40 -40.32 -16.50
CA ILE A 377 49.13 -39.73 -16.94
C ILE A 377 48.61 -40.57 -18.12
N LYS A 378 47.39 -41.07 -17.98
CA LYS A 378 46.73 -41.84 -19.03
C LYS A 378 45.32 -41.31 -19.30
N GLY A 379 44.85 -41.45 -20.55
CA GLY A 379 43.53 -40.98 -20.97
C GLY A 379 42.57 -42.11 -21.27
N LYS A 380 41.29 -41.86 -21.08
CA LYS A 380 40.19 -42.71 -21.48
C LYS A 380 39.23 -41.91 -22.37
N GLU A 381 38.91 -42.47 -23.53
CA GLU A 381 37.91 -41.88 -24.42
C GLU A 381 36.50 -42.14 -23.85
N VAL A 382 35.70 -41.08 -23.87
CA VAL A 382 34.30 -41.09 -23.40
C VAL A 382 33.43 -40.25 -24.32
N LYS A 383 32.17 -40.58 -24.42
CA LYS A 383 31.19 -39.88 -25.24
C LYS A 383 30.24 -39.04 -24.42
N ILE A 384 30.06 -37.76 -24.75
CA ILE A 384 29.04 -36.91 -24.07
C ILE A 384 27.66 -37.25 -24.65
N VAL A 385 26.76 -37.81 -23.84
CA VAL A 385 25.42 -38.26 -24.26
C VAL A 385 24.29 -37.40 -23.69
N GLY A 386 24.57 -36.58 -22.67
CA GLY A 386 23.55 -35.75 -22.03
C GLY A 386 24.08 -34.46 -21.45
N ILE A 387 23.18 -33.45 -21.34
CA ILE A 387 23.47 -32.17 -20.70
C ILE A 387 22.34 -31.90 -19.69
N SER A 388 22.71 -31.83 -18.42
CA SER A 388 21.75 -31.58 -17.34
C SER A 388 21.50 -30.07 -17.12
N PRO A 389 20.34 -29.65 -16.61
CA PRO A 389 20.05 -28.24 -16.32
C PRO A 389 20.86 -27.69 -15.14
N GLN A 390 21.52 -28.53 -14.38
CA GLN A 390 22.26 -28.12 -13.20
C GLN A 390 23.50 -27.29 -13.57
N THR A 391 23.81 -26.31 -12.72
CA THR A 391 24.99 -25.48 -12.83
C THR A 391 25.79 -25.58 -11.55
N TYR A 392 27.06 -25.89 -11.66
CA TYR A 392 27.99 -25.97 -10.53
C TYR A 392 29.13 -24.95 -10.74
N ASN A 393 29.74 -24.49 -9.64
CA ASN A 393 30.93 -23.66 -9.68
C ASN A 393 32.23 -24.44 -9.97
N TYR A 394 32.10 -25.75 -10.11
CA TYR A 394 33.20 -26.65 -10.45
C TYR A 394 32.80 -27.51 -11.66
N ASP A 395 33.80 -28.07 -12.34
CA ASP A 395 33.56 -28.98 -13.44
C ASP A 395 33.12 -30.35 -12.90
N ALA A 396 32.00 -30.85 -13.39
CA ALA A 396 31.40 -32.09 -12.95
C ALA A 396 31.04 -32.97 -14.15
N PHE A 397 31.01 -34.28 -13.93
CA PHE A 397 30.58 -35.26 -14.91
C PHE A 397 29.59 -36.23 -14.26
N TYR A 398 28.58 -36.64 -15.02
CA TYR A 398 27.72 -37.76 -14.65
C TYR A 398 28.18 -39.00 -15.38
N MET A 399 28.40 -40.08 -14.64
CA MET A 399 28.94 -41.33 -15.16
C MET A 399 27.97 -42.50 -14.88
N TYR A 400 28.14 -43.54 -15.65
CA TYR A 400 27.52 -44.81 -15.34
C TYR A 400 28.15 -45.45 -14.10
N GLU A 401 27.39 -46.32 -13.42
CA GLU A 401 27.79 -47.00 -12.18
C GLU A 401 29.18 -47.63 -12.30
N TYR A 402 30.05 -47.37 -11.35
CA TYR A 402 31.45 -47.82 -11.32
C TYR A 402 32.31 -47.48 -12.55
N ALA A 403 31.88 -46.59 -13.42
CA ALA A 403 32.64 -46.26 -14.64
C ALA A 403 34.06 -45.83 -14.33
N ASN A 404 34.27 -45.00 -13.29
CA ASN A 404 35.60 -44.56 -12.88
C ASN A 404 36.51 -45.70 -12.40
N TYR A 405 35.96 -46.68 -11.68
CA TYR A 405 36.69 -47.87 -11.25
C TYR A 405 37.15 -48.69 -12.45
N HIS A 406 36.26 -49.05 -13.35
CA HIS A 406 36.57 -49.80 -14.54
C HIS A 406 37.47 -49.05 -15.53
N TRP A 407 37.39 -47.73 -15.61
CA TRP A 407 38.35 -46.94 -16.39
C TRP A 407 39.76 -47.04 -15.88
N ILE A 408 39.97 -46.87 -14.55
CA ILE A 408 41.31 -46.96 -13.97
C ILE A 408 41.83 -48.38 -14.08
N GLU A 409 41.06 -49.41 -13.81
CA GLU A 409 41.43 -50.80 -13.99
C GLU A 409 41.89 -51.03 -15.44
N SER A 410 41.12 -50.61 -16.43
CA SER A 410 41.43 -50.80 -17.86
C SER A 410 42.64 -49.95 -18.31
N ILE A 411 42.78 -48.73 -17.80
CA ILE A 411 43.84 -47.77 -18.23
C ILE A 411 45.19 -48.12 -17.61
N PHE A 412 45.22 -48.47 -16.33
CA PHE A 412 46.47 -48.71 -15.57
C PHE A 412 46.80 -50.17 -15.42
N ASN A 413 45.86 -51.06 -15.78
CA ASN A 413 45.98 -52.50 -15.60
C ASN A 413 46.32 -52.90 -14.15
N GLN A 414 45.64 -52.19 -13.22
CA GLN A 414 45.75 -52.39 -11.77
C GLN A 414 44.36 -52.25 -11.16
N THR A 415 44.05 -53.11 -10.21
CA THR A 415 42.81 -53.05 -9.45
C THR A 415 42.85 -51.82 -8.51
N PRO A 416 42.01 -50.80 -8.73
CA PRO A 416 42.07 -49.60 -7.89
C PRO A 416 41.52 -49.92 -6.49
N THR A 417 42.06 -49.24 -5.49
CA THR A 417 41.57 -49.29 -4.11
C THR A 417 40.79 -48.05 -3.76
N ALA A 418 39.77 -48.18 -2.91
CA ALA A 418 38.97 -47.06 -2.43
C ALA A 418 38.93 -47.05 -0.90
N ARG A 419 39.00 -45.88 -0.27
CA ARG A 419 38.84 -45.77 1.20
C ARG A 419 37.40 -45.69 1.64
N TYR A 420 36.54 -45.07 0.81
CA TYR A 420 35.12 -45.01 1.08
C TYR A 420 34.30 -45.11 -0.18
N GLY A 421 33.11 -45.62 -0.03
CA GLY A 421 32.11 -45.65 -1.09
C GLY A 421 30.86 -44.85 -0.71
N MET A 422 30.02 -44.67 -1.67
CA MET A 422 28.75 -43.95 -1.56
C MET A 422 27.63 -44.83 -2.10
N LEU A 423 26.57 -44.93 -1.32
CA LEU A 423 25.35 -45.63 -1.70
C LEU A 423 24.21 -44.64 -1.75
N LYS A 424 23.27 -44.87 -2.66
CA LYS A 424 22.00 -44.17 -2.67
C LYS A 424 20.88 -45.11 -2.32
N TYR A 425 19.91 -44.67 -1.54
CA TYR A 425 18.76 -45.46 -1.14
C TYR A 425 17.45 -44.81 -1.65
N LYS A 426 16.48 -45.68 -1.98
CA LYS A 426 15.24 -45.21 -2.60
C LYS A 426 14.24 -44.60 -1.64
N GLU A 427 14.08 -45.06 -0.39
CA GLU A 427 12.91 -44.63 0.37
C GLU A 427 13.04 -44.38 1.87
N ASP A 428 13.85 -44.97 2.72
CA ASP A 428 13.66 -44.69 4.16
C ASP A 428 14.94 -44.70 5.01
N LYS A 429 14.92 -43.94 6.14
CA LYS A 429 15.98 -43.91 7.14
C LYS A 429 16.25 -45.28 7.80
N SER A 430 15.25 -46.17 7.76
CA SER A 430 15.36 -47.56 8.23
C SER A 430 16.39 -48.40 7.46
N ILE A 431 16.76 -47.98 6.25
CA ILE A 431 17.77 -48.65 5.42
C ILE A 431 19.15 -48.59 6.06
N ILE A 432 19.52 -47.52 6.74
CA ILE A 432 20.81 -47.38 7.41
C ILE A 432 20.92 -48.45 8.51
N ASP A 433 19.86 -48.69 9.23
CA ASP A 433 19.84 -49.66 10.33
C ASP A 433 19.85 -51.11 9.77
N SER A 434 19.18 -51.35 8.66
CA SER A 434 19.25 -52.65 7.97
C SER A 434 20.62 -52.92 7.37
N LEU A 435 21.26 -51.91 6.74
CA LEU A 435 22.64 -52.02 6.24
C LEU A 435 23.64 -52.29 7.37
N LYS A 436 23.54 -51.59 8.48
CA LYS A 436 24.39 -51.84 9.67
C LYS A 436 24.21 -53.24 10.24
N LYS A 437 23.02 -53.78 10.19
CA LYS A 437 22.69 -55.11 10.64
C LYS A 437 23.20 -56.21 9.70
N ASN A 438 23.00 -56.00 8.39
CA ASN A 438 23.34 -56.98 7.37
C ASN A 438 24.84 -57.01 7.02
N TYR A 439 25.53 -55.88 7.21
CA TYR A 439 26.95 -55.69 6.88
C TYR A 439 27.71 -55.07 8.07
N PRO A 440 27.91 -55.78 9.15
CA PRO A 440 28.50 -55.24 10.40
C PRO A 440 29.96 -54.84 10.26
N GLU A 441 30.69 -55.30 9.27
CA GLU A 441 32.08 -54.97 8.96
C GLU A 441 32.25 -53.55 8.41
N TYR A 442 31.14 -52.97 7.90
CA TYR A 442 31.16 -51.61 7.36
C TYR A 442 30.66 -50.58 8.35
N GLU A 443 31.21 -49.39 8.29
CA GLU A 443 30.69 -48.18 8.95
C GLU A 443 29.87 -47.37 7.97
N PHE A 444 28.56 -47.24 8.20
CA PHE A 444 27.63 -46.48 7.38
C PHE A 444 27.31 -45.13 8.04
N LYS A 445 27.48 -44.01 7.31
CA LYS A 445 27.12 -42.67 7.73
C LYS A 445 26.20 -42.00 6.69
N ALA A 446 25.07 -41.47 7.11
CA ALA A 446 24.25 -40.68 6.22
C ALA A 446 25.04 -39.44 5.76
N MET A 447 25.23 -39.34 4.44
CA MET A 447 25.88 -38.18 3.86
C MET A 447 24.92 -37.01 3.94
N GLY A 448 25.34 -35.95 4.56
CA GLY A 448 24.54 -34.74 4.64
C GLY A 448 23.79 -34.52 5.95
N GLU A 449 23.68 -35.48 6.85
CA GLU A 449 22.96 -35.22 8.12
C GLU A 449 23.64 -34.12 8.96
N SER A 450 24.96 -34.14 9.09
CA SER A 450 25.74 -33.10 9.76
C SER A 450 25.78 -31.81 8.91
N THR A 451 26.01 -31.96 7.62
CA THR A 451 26.05 -30.84 6.67
C THR A 451 24.67 -30.18 6.54
N GLN A 452 23.60 -30.98 6.44
CA GLN A 452 22.23 -30.50 6.41
C GLN A 452 21.81 -29.83 7.72
N LYS A 453 22.27 -30.35 8.87
CA LYS A 453 22.02 -29.71 10.18
C LYS A 453 22.75 -28.38 10.30
N THR A 454 24.02 -28.32 9.96
CA THR A 454 24.82 -27.07 9.95
C THR A 454 24.26 -26.08 8.95
N PHE A 455 23.88 -26.56 7.76
CA PHE A 455 23.23 -25.76 6.75
C PHE A 455 21.89 -25.18 7.22
N ASN A 456 21.01 -26.02 7.78
CA ASN A 456 19.72 -25.56 8.31
C ASN A 456 19.92 -24.54 9.44
N GLN A 457 20.94 -24.71 10.28
CA GLN A 457 21.29 -23.74 11.30
C GLN A 457 21.73 -22.39 10.70
N ASN A 458 22.57 -22.40 9.67
CA ASN A 458 23.02 -21.18 9.00
C ASN A 458 21.87 -20.52 8.21
N MET A 459 21.03 -21.32 7.56
CA MET A 459 19.82 -20.80 6.89
C MET A 459 18.86 -20.16 7.88
N ASN A 460 18.65 -20.75 9.04
CA ASN A 460 17.83 -20.15 10.08
C ASN A 460 18.40 -18.81 10.57
N ARG A 461 19.73 -18.68 10.68
CA ARG A 461 20.39 -17.40 11.00
C ARG A 461 20.16 -16.35 9.92
N ILE A 462 20.34 -16.71 8.65
CA ILE A 462 20.06 -15.80 7.51
C ILE A 462 18.59 -15.41 7.49
N GLN A 463 17.68 -16.36 7.70
CA GLN A 463 16.25 -16.06 7.80
C GLN A 463 15.92 -15.11 8.94
N MET A 464 16.56 -15.27 10.11
CA MET A 464 16.36 -14.36 11.24
C MET A 464 16.75 -12.92 10.86
N VAL A 465 17.88 -12.73 10.19
CA VAL A 465 18.30 -11.42 9.69
C VAL A 465 17.28 -10.83 8.70
N LEU A 466 16.82 -11.64 7.73
CA LEU A 466 15.81 -11.20 6.75
C LEU A 466 14.47 -10.85 7.42
N VAL A 467 14.06 -11.58 8.46
CA VAL A 467 12.86 -11.28 9.26
C VAL A 467 13.02 -9.94 9.98
N VAL A 468 14.18 -9.66 10.59
CA VAL A 468 14.44 -8.36 11.23
C VAL A 468 14.34 -7.22 10.22
N PHE A 469 14.94 -7.35 9.03
CA PHE A 469 14.80 -6.36 7.95
C PHE A 469 13.34 -6.19 7.52
N SER A 470 12.59 -7.29 7.41
CA SER A 470 11.16 -7.22 7.08
C SER A 470 10.36 -6.46 8.13
N ILE A 471 10.62 -6.68 9.41
CA ILE A 471 9.98 -5.95 10.51
C ILE A 471 10.31 -4.46 10.44
N LEU A 472 11.59 -4.09 10.24
CA LEU A 472 12.01 -2.70 10.11
C LEU A 472 11.33 -2.02 8.90
N THR A 473 11.22 -2.72 7.77
CA THR A 473 10.53 -2.21 6.57
C THR A 473 9.03 -2.00 6.82
N ILE A 474 8.38 -2.93 7.54
CA ILE A 474 6.97 -2.79 7.93
C ILE A 474 6.80 -1.57 8.84
N LEU A 475 7.63 -1.41 9.86
CA LEU A 475 7.57 -0.26 10.77
C LEU A 475 7.75 1.06 10.02
N SER A 476 8.77 1.16 9.16
CA SER A 476 9.00 2.33 8.32
C SER A 476 7.80 2.63 7.42
N SER A 477 7.20 1.62 6.81
CA SER A 477 6.01 1.78 5.97
C SER A 477 4.80 2.28 6.77
N ILE A 478 4.60 1.79 8.00
CA ILE A 478 3.54 2.26 8.89
C ILE A 478 3.68 3.75 9.20
N PHE A 479 4.90 4.19 9.57
CA PHE A 479 5.15 5.61 9.85
C PHE A 479 4.89 6.48 8.62
N MET A 480 5.39 6.08 7.45
CA MET A 480 5.19 6.82 6.20
C MET A 480 3.70 6.91 5.82
N ILE A 481 2.95 5.82 5.95
CA ILE A 481 1.50 5.80 5.70
C ILE A 481 0.79 6.74 6.67
N MET A 482 1.13 6.70 7.95
CA MET A 482 0.51 7.54 8.98
C MET A 482 0.77 9.02 8.71
N GLU A 483 1.98 9.40 8.34
CA GLU A 483 2.34 10.77 7.98
C GLU A 483 1.54 11.28 6.78
N ILE A 484 1.47 10.51 5.70
CA ILE A 484 0.70 10.85 4.50
C ILE A 484 -0.77 11.09 4.84
N MET A 485 -1.36 10.21 5.66
CA MET A 485 -2.78 10.31 6.02
C MET A 485 -3.07 11.48 6.96
N ILE A 486 -2.17 11.81 7.89
CA ILE A 486 -2.29 13.00 8.74
C ILE A 486 -2.22 14.27 7.88
N LEU A 487 -1.23 14.37 6.98
CA LEU A 487 -1.10 15.53 6.08
C LEU A 487 -2.35 15.69 5.20
N HIS A 488 -2.90 14.61 4.68
CA HIS A 488 -4.15 14.63 3.92
C HIS A 488 -5.31 15.17 4.75
N ALA A 489 -5.47 14.69 5.98
CA ALA A 489 -6.50 15.15 6.90
C ALA A 489 -6.36 16.65 7.24
N MET A 490 -5.13 17.12 7.45
CA MET A 490 -4.86 18.54 7.71
C MET A 490 -5.26 19.44 6.54
N HIS A 491 -5.07 18.99 5.31
CA HIS A 491 -5.51 19.74 4.13
C HIS A 491 -7.03 19.82 3.99
N LEU A 492 -7.74 18.78 4.41
CA LEU A 492 -9.20 18.73 4.30
C LEU A 492 -9.94 19.38 5.49
N LYS A 493 -9.22 19.80 6.53
CA LYS A 493 -9.85 20.32 7.75
C LYS A 493 -10.80 21.49 7.50
N LYS A 494 -10.44 22.42 6.57
CA LYS A 494 -11.26 23.59 6.23
C LYS A 494 -12.52 23.17 5.47
N ASP A 495 -12.39 22.24 4.53
CA ASP A 495 -13.52 21.72 3.75
C ASP A 495 -14.52 20.99 4.65
N HIS A 496 -14.04 20.15 5.59
CA HIS A 496 -14.90 19.49 6.57
C HIS A 496 -15.56 20.48 7.56
N ALA A 497 -14.86 21.56 7.92
CA ALA A 497 -15.49 22.59 8.75
C ALA A 497 -16.66 23.26 8.02
N ILE A 498 -16.53 23.53 6.71
CA ILE A 498 -17.60 24.05 5.87
C ILE A 498 -18.73 23.00 5.76
N MET A 499 -18.41 21.75 5.46
CA MET A 499 -19.40 20.67 5.33
C MET A 499 -20.20 20.45 6.63
N LYS A 500 -19.53 20.54 7.80
CA LYS A 500 -20.21 20.46 9.11
C LYS A 500 -21.24 21.59 9.29
N ALA A 501 -20.94 22.80 8.81
CA ALA A 501 -21.89 23.91 8.86
C ALA A 501 -23.17 23.65 8.03
N TYR A 502 -23.08 22.74 7.05
CA TYR A 502 -24.21 22.33 6.19
C TYR A 502 -24.72 20.91 6.49
N GLY A 503 -24.51 20.41 7.71
CA GLY A 503 -25.13 19.18 8.21
C GLY A 503 -24.33 17.90 8.02
N GLU A 504 -23.02 17.98 7.74
CA GLU A 504 -22.14 16.81 7.73
C GLU A 504 -22.08 16.17 9.12
N LYS A 505 -22.47 14.90 9.21
CA LYS A 505 -22.40 14.09 10.45
C LYS A 505 -21.09 13.30 10.50
N LYS A 506 -20.71 12.83 11.70
CA LYS A 506 -19.51 12.00 11.90
C LYS A 506 -19.46 10.80 10.94
N ILE A 507 -20.60 10.18 10.65
CA ILE A 507 -20.70 9.04 9.72
C ILE A 507 -20.35 9.41 8.28
N HIS A 508 -20.64 10.64 7.85
CA HIS A 508 -20.30 11.12 6.52
C HIS A 508 -18.79 11.34 6.37
N ILE A 509 -18.15 11.93 7.40
CA ILE A 509 -16.68 12.08 7.48
C ILE A 509 -16.03 10.70 7.37
N PHE A 510 -16.50 9.73 8.15
CA PHE A 510 -15.99 8.36 8.11
C PHE A 510 -16.10 7.75 6.71
N LYS A 511 -17.31 7.80 6.10
CA LYS A 511 -17.52 7.26 4.74
C LYS A 511 -16.63 7.93 3.70
N MET A 512 -16.49 9.25 3.74
CA MET A 512 -15.66 10.00 2.80
C MET A 512 -14.18 9.60 2.95
N SER A 513 -13.66 9.57 4.18
CA SER A 513 -12.29 9.15 4.46
C SER A 513 -12.03 7.69 4.08
N PHE A 514 -12.99 6.79 4.33
CA PHE A 514 -12.89 5.39 3.93
C PHE A 514 -12.78 5.24 2.40
N TYR A 515 -13.62 5.94 1.63
CA TYR A 515 -13.53 5.91 0.16
C TYR A 515 -12.24 6.53 -0.34
N GLN A 516 -11.75 7.60 0.31
CA GLN A 516 -10.45 8.19 -0.02
C GLN A 516 -9.31 7.20 0.18
N CYS A 517 -9.30 6.49 1.30
CA CYS A 517 -8.31 5.45 1.58
C CYS A 517 -8.37 4.31 0.56
N LEU A 518 -9.57 3.82 0.26
CA LEU A 518 -9.77 2.73 -0.69
C LEU A 518 -9.23 3.09 -2.08
N ILE A 519 -9.56 4.28 -2.58
CA ILE A 519 -9.11 4.75 -3.91
C ILE A 519 -7.59 4.94 -3.91
N LEU A 520 -7.05 5.65 -2.92
CA LEU A 520 -5.62 5.95 -2.82
C LEU A 520 -4.79 4.66 -2.70
N HIS A 521 -5.19 3.77 -1.77
CA HIS A 521 -4.50 2.50 -1.55
C HIS A 521 -4.55 1.60 -2.78
N SER A 522 -5.74 1.41 -3.39
CA SER A 522 -5.88 0.55 -4.57
C SER A 522 -5.04 1.04 -5.75
N TYR A 523 -5.06 2.35 -6.01
CA TYR A 523 -4.24 2.95 -7.07
C TYR A 523 -2.74 2.78 -6.78
N SER A 524 -2.29 3.07 -5.54
CA SER A 524 -0.89 2.95 -5.14
C SER A 524 -0.41 1.51 -5.13
N TYR A 525 -1.27 0.56 -4.77
CA TYR A 525 -0.95 -0.87 -4.79
C TYR A 525 -0.75 -1.38 -6.22
N VAL A 526 -1.63 -1.01 -7.14
CA VAL A 526 -1.51 -1.39 -8.56
C VAL A 526 -0.22 -0.81 -9.16
N THR A 527 0.06 0.47 -8.93
CA THR A 527 1.30 1.10 -9.43
C THR A 527 2.56 0.45 -8.84
N ALA A 528 2.59 0.17 -7.54
CA ALA A 528 3.69 -0.55 -6.88
C ALA A 528 3.88 -1.95 -7.45
N SER A 529 2.79 -2.69 -7.70
CA SER A 529 2.82 -4.03 -8.29
C SER A 529 3.38 -4.02 -9.71
N LEU A 530 3.01 -3.06 -10.54
CA LEU A 530 3.54 -2.90 -11.91
C LEU A 530 5.04 -2.59 -11.90
N ILE A 531 5.49 -1.71 -11.00
CA ILE A 531 6.91 -1.38 -10.82
C ILE A 531 7.67 -2.62 -10.34
N LEU A 532 7.13 -3.36 -9.38
CA LEU A 532 7.71 -4.60 -8.87
C LEU A 532 7.94 -5.62 -10.01
N LEU A 533 6.94 -5.86 -10.85
CA LEU A 533 7.05 -6.78 -12.00
C LEU A 533 8.15 -6.32 -12.98
N GLY A 534 8.28 -5.03 -13.22
CA GLY A 534 9.36 -4.45 -14.02
C GLY A 534 10.74 -4.71 -13.41
N ILE A 535 10.90 -4.45 -12.12
CA ILE A 535 12.15 -4.70 -11.38
C ILE A 535 12.49 -6.19 -11.39
N MET A 536 11.52 -7.07 -11.13
CA MET A 536 11.74 -8.51 -11.16
C MET A 536 12.22 -8.99 -12.53
N LYS A 537 11.64 -8.48 -13.61
CA LYS A 537 12.08 -8.81 -14.98
C LYS A 537 13.54 -8.42 -15.23
N ILE A 538 13.91 -7.20 -14.83
CA ILE A 538 15.28 -6.68 -14.96
C ILE A 538 16.24 -7.50 -14.10
N MET A 539 15.91 -7.73 -12.83
CA MET A 539 16.76 -8.49 -11.91
C MET A 539 16.96 -9.93 -12.37
N ASN A 540 15.91 -10.59 -12.87
CA ASN A 540 16.01 -11.96 -13.41
C ASN A 540 16.87 -12.05 -14.69
N GLN A 541 17.09 -10.95 -15.40
CA GLN A 541 18.03 -10.89 -16.52
C GLN A 541 19.46 -10.61 -16.07
N ILE A 542 19.64 -9.76 -15.06
CA ILE A 542 20.95 -9.29 -14.59
C ILE A 542 21.62 -10.29 -13.65
N ILE A 543 20.90 -10.86 -12.69
CA ILE A 543 21.45 -11.75 -11.66
C ILE A 543 22.23 -12.93 -12.28
N PRO A 544 21.70 -13.69 -13.26
CA PRO A 544 22.43 -14.79 -13.87
C PRO A 544 23.68 -14.38 -14.68
N GLN A 545 23.83 -13.09 -15.00
CA GLN A 545 25.01 -12.56 -15.72
C GLN A 545 26.14 -12.16 -14.76
N ILE A 546 25.80 -11.75 -13.55
CA ILE A 546 26.76 -11.27 -12.55
C ILE A 546 27.19 -12.40 -11.62
N THR A 547 26.30 -13.33 -11.34
CA THR A 547 26.54 -14.43 -10.38
C THR A 547 26.24 -15.77 -11.04
N ASP A 548 27.08 -16.78 -10.78
CA ASP A 548 26.80 -18.17 -11.15
C ASP A 548 25.64 -18.78 -10.31
N PHE A 549 25.01 -17.96 -9.48
CA PHE A 549 23.92 -18.39 -8.60
C PHE A 549 22.57 -18.31 -9.34
N PRO A 550 21.82 -19.42 -9.47
CA PRO A 550 20.59 -19.48 -10.27
C PRO A 550 19.40 -18.85 -9.54
N MET A 551 19.54 -17.61 -9.06
CA MET A 551 18.47 -16.92 -8.36
C MET A 551 17.44 -16.37 -9.33
N HIS A 552 16.20 -16.77 -9.18
CA HIS A 552 15.05 -16.22 -9.89
C HIS A 552 14.04 -15.67 -8.89
N LEU A 553 13.74 -14.37 -9.04
CA LEU A 553 12.65 -13.75 -8.30
C LEU A 553 11.33 -14.25 -8.88
N THR A 554 10.49 -14.84 -8.02
CA THR A 554 9.19 -15.40 -8.41
C THR A 554 8.05 -14.56 -7.83
N PHE A 555 7.07 -14.23 -8.67
CA PHE A 555 5.86 -13.56 -8.22
C PHE A 555 4.94 -14.56 -7.50
N GLN A 556 4.56 -14.23 -6.27
CA GLN A 556 3.72 -15.07 -5.42
C GLN A 556 2.35 -14.42 -5.23
N PRO A 557 1.32 -14.78 -6.02
CA PRO A 557 0.01 -14.11 -5.99
C PRO A 557 -0.66 -14.12 -4.61
N LEU A 558 -0.55 -15.24 -3.89
CA LEU A 558 -1.14 -15.38 -2.55
C LEU A 558 -0.50 -14.42 -1.54
N ILE A 559 0.84 -14.30 -1.55
CA ILE A 559 1.56 -13.36 -0.68
C ILE A 559 1.17 -11.93 -1.02
N MET A 560 1.11 -11.59 -2.31
CA MET A 560 0.68 -10.25 -2.74
C MET A 560 -0.75 -9.94 -2.30
N PHE A 561 -1.67 -10.89 -2.37
CA PHE A 561 -3.04 -10.71 -1.88
C PHE A 561 -3.09 -10.49 -0.36
N ILE A 562 -2.31 -11.24 0.42
CA ILE A 562 -2.19 -11.03 1.87
C ILE A 562 -1.62 -9.65 2.19
N LEU A 563 -0.58 -9.23 1.45
CA LEU A 563 0.02 -7.89 1.60
C LEU A 563 -0.98 -6.78 1.24
N TRP A 564 -1.82 -6.99 0.22
CA TRP A 564 -2.88 -6.03 -0.14
C TRP A 564 -3.87 -5.83 1.00
N ILE A 565 -4.37 -6.93 1.60
CA ILE A 565 -5.28 -6.86 2.75
C ILE A 565 -4.58 -6.21 3.96
N GLY A 566 -3.38 -6.68 4.30
CA GLY A 566 -2.63 -6.19 5.46
C GLY A 566 -2.31 -4.70 5.35
N SER A 567 -1.81 -4.25 4.20
CA SER A 567 -1.52 -2.83 3.96
C SER A 567 -2.79 -1.97 3.93
N PHE A 568 -3.91 -2.48 3.38
CA PHE A 568 -5.19 -1.79 3.43
C PHE A 568 -5.69 -1.59 4.86
N LEU A 569 -5.60 -2.62 5.71
CA LEU A 569 -5.96 -2.51 7.12
C LEU A 569 -5.08 -1.50 7.86
N LEU A 570 -3.78 -1.44 7.56
CA LEU A 570 -2.87 -0.43 8.12
C LEU A 570 -3.25 0.99 7.69
N VAL A 571 -3.59 1.19 6.41
CA VAL A 571 -4.08 2.48 5.90
C VAL A 571 -5.37 2.88 6.61
N CYS A 572 -6.34 1.95 6.75
CA CYS A 572 -7.58 2.20 7.47
C CYS A 572 -7.34 2.55 8.94
N PHE A 573 -6.43 1.86 9.62
CA PHE A 573 -6.07 2.16 11.00
C PHE A 573 -5.45 3.54 11.15
N SER A 574 -4.50 3.91 10.27
CA SER A 574 -3.88 5.24 10.26
C SER A 574 -4.90 6.35 10.04
N THR A 575 -5.92 6.11 9.19
CA THR A 575 -6.97 7.09 8.93
C THR A 575 -7.91 7.31 10.11
N LEU A 576 -8.09 6.32 10.97
CA LEU A 576 -8.90 6.50 12.19
C LEU A 576 -8.35 7.62 13.08
N PHE A 577 -7.04 7.72 13.25
CA PHE A 577 -6.42 8.83 13.99
C PHE A 577 -6.70 10.18 13.34
N SER A 578 -6.59 10.25 12.02
CA SER A 578 -6.88 11.45 11.24
C SER A 578 -8.35 11.86 11.34
N ILE A 579 -9.27 10.89 11.28
CA ILE A 579 -10.71 11.10 11.43
C ILE A 579 -11.04 11.60 12.84
N LEU A 580 -10.48 10.99 13.88
CA LEU A 580 -10.68 11.41 15.26
C LEU A 580 -10.19 12.85 15.48
N TYR A 581 -9.08 13.21 14.84
CA TYR A 581 -8.59 14.59 14.85
C TYR A 581 -9.59 15.56 14.21
N ILE A 582 -10.09 15.28 13.00
CA ILE A 582 -11.08 16.11 12.29
C ILE A 582 -12.39 16.23 13.06
N ILE A 583 -12.87 15.13 13.67
CA ILE A 583 -14.12 15.13 14.44
C ILE A 583 -14.04 16.06 15.66
N LYS A 584 -12.90 16.09 16.34
CA LYS A 584 -12.67 16.92 17.53
C LYS A 584 -12.47 18.41 17.20
N LEU A 585 -12.21 18.76 15.94
CA LEU A 585 -11.99 20.15 15.56
C LEU A 585 -13.27 20.98 15.72
N ASN A 586 -13.13 22.14 16.34
CA ASN A 586 -14.19 23.13 16.42
C ASN A 586 -14.28 23.90 15.09
N PRO A 587 -15.38 23.78 14.31
CA PRO A 587 -15.52 24.42 13.01
C PRO A 587 -15.30 25.95 13.07
N SER A 588 -15.81 26.62 14.11
CA SER A 588 -15.69 28.08 14.24
C SER A 588 -14.25 28.56 14.32
N ARG A 589 -13.35 27.80 15.00
CA ARG A 589 -11.92 28.14 15.08
C ARG A 589 -11.24 27.99 13.72
N ILE A 590 -11.58 26.92 12.97
CA ILE A 590 -10.95 26.66 11.67
C ILE A 590 -11.37 27.69 10.62
N LEU A 591 -12.65 28.06 10.62
CA LEU A 591 -13.20 29.01 9.65
C LEU A 591 -12.71 30.45 9.91
N LYS A 592 -12.30 30.79 11.16
CA LYS A 592 -11.69 32.07 11.53
C LYS A 592 -10.18 32.15 11.24
N MET A 593 -9.49 31.02 11.05
CA MET A 593 -8.07 31.00 10.67
C MET A 593 -7.94 31.40 9.19
N ARG A 594 -7.38 32.59 8.93
CA ARG A 594 -7.03 33.08 7.59
C ARG A 594 -5.87 32.32 6.96
#